data_10e45bcb084d320d00537c167c9b0e72
#
_entry.id   10e45bcb084d320d00537c167c9b0e72
#
_cell.length_a   1.000
_cell.length_b   1.000
_cell.length_c   1.000
_cell.angle_alpha   90.00
_cell.angle_beta   90.00
_cell.angle_gamma   90.00
#
_symmetry.space_group_name_H-M   'P 1'
#
loop_
_entity.id
_entity.type
_entity.pdbx_description
1 polymer ?
#
loop_
_entity_poly.entity_id
_entity_poly.type
_entity_poly.pdbx_seq_one_letter_code
_entity_poly.pdbx_strand_id
1 'polypeptide(L)'
;AAGREVNKADVAASFQQAVIDVQIAKAEMALKLTGAKEFCLGGGVAANPALRAAYGVMCERLGVRLTLPPMSACTDNAGMIALVALDRYREQKFFGLDADAQAHVNLDEPY
;
A
#
# COMPACT_ATOMS: atom_id res chain seq x y z
N ALA A 1 1.18 41.00 8.27
CA ALA A 1 1.10 39.59 8.66
C ALA A 1 2.18 39.40 9.74
N ALA A 2 1.77 39.16 10.99
CA ALA A 2 2.69 38.86 12.08
C ALA A 2 3.43 37.58 11.74
N GLY A 3 4.77 37.64 11.62
CA GLY A 3 5.63 36.48 11.41
C GLY A 3 5.60 35.52 12.59
N ARG A 4 4.57 34.67 12.64
CA ARG A 4 4.59 33.53 13.54
C ARG A 4 5.60 32.53 13.02
N GLU A 5 6.58 32.22 13.83
CA GLU A 5 7.50 31.12 13.53
C GLU A 5 6.70 29.82 13.46
N VAL A 6 6.76 29.16 12.30
CA VAL A 6 5.99 27.93 12.06
C VAL A 6 6.76 26.76 12.66
N ASN A 7 6.18 26.06 13.62
CA ASN A 7 6.73 24.84 14.13
C ASN A 7 6.61 23.72 13.06
N LYS A 8 7.72 23.35 12.47
CA LYS A 8 7.77 22.35 11.38
C LYS A 8 7.26 20.97 11.85
N ALA A 9 7.50 20.60 13.10
CA ALA A 9 7.05 19.32 13.64
C ALA A 9 5.52 19.26 13.75
N ASP A 10 4.88 20.36 14.18
CA ASP A 10 3.42 20.44 14.26
C ASP A 10 2.77 20.39 12.88
N VAL A 11 3.39 21.07 11.90
CA VAL A 11 2.90 21.02 10.50
C VAL A 11 3.03 19.61 9.94
N ALA A 12 4.16 18.94 10.16
CA ALA A 12 4.37 17.57 9.70
C ALA A 12 3.37 16.59 10.35
N ALA A 13 3.12 16.73 11.65
CA ALA A 13 2.14 15.92 12.37
C ALA A 13 0.72 16.15 11.86
N SER A 14 0.34 17.42 11.64
CA SER A 14 -0.97 17.78 11.10
C SER A 14 -1.17 17.25 9.68
N PHE A 15 -0.15 17.34 8.84
CA PHE A 15 -0.18 16.80 7.48
C PHE A 15 -0.34 15.27 7.51
N GLN A 16 0.47 14.57 8.30
CA GLN A 16 0.35 13.12 8.45
C GLN A 16 -1.05 12.73 8.90
N GLN A 17 -1.60 13.41 9.91
CA GLN A 17 -2.95 13.12 10.41
C GLN A 17 -4.01 13.34 9.34
N ALA A 18 -3.96 14.43 8.59
CA ALA A 18 -4.91 14.70 7.52
C ALA A 18 -4.88 13.62 6.42
N VAL A 19 -3.70 13.11 6.06
CA VAL A 19 -3.57 12.00 5.10
C VAL A 19 -4.18 10.73 5.65
N ILE A 20 -3.91 10.39 6.91
CA ILE A 20 -4.46 9.20 7.58
C ILE A 20 -5.99 9.29 7.63
N ASP A 21 -6.56 10.41 8.05
CA ASP A 21 -8.00 10.60 8.17
C ASP A 21 -8.73 10.36 6.83
N VAL A 22 -8.21 10.90 5.74
CA VAL A 22 -8.78 10.69 4.40
C VAL A 22 -8.70 9.23 3.98
N GLN A 23 -7.57 8.58 4.20
CA GLN A 23 -7.39 7.18 3.83
C GLN A 23 -8.31 6.25 4.64
N ILE A 24 -8.41 6.45 5.95
CA ILE A 24 -9.29 5.67 6.83
C ILE A 24 -10.75 5.86 6.42
N ALA A 25 -11.20 7.10 6.21
CA ALA A 25 -12.58 7.38 5.81
C ALA A 25 -12.95 6.69 4.48
N LYS A 26 -12.06 6.75 3.49
CA LYS A 26 -12.28 6.09 2.19
C LYS A 26 -12.25 4.58 2.27
N ALA A 27 -11.32 4.00 3.02
CA ALA A 27 -11.24 2.56 3.22
C ALA A 27 -12.48 2.03 3.96
N GLU A 28 -12.92 2.72 5.00
CA GLU A 28 -14.14 2.37 5.73
C GLU A 28 -15.37 2.41 4.82
N MET A 29 -15.49 3.44 3.99
CA MET A 29 -16.57 3.54 3.01
C MET A 29 -16.54 2.37 2.02
N ALA A 30 -15.37 2.03 1.48
CA ALA A 30 -15.20 0.92 0.55
C ALA A 30 -15.58 -0.41 1.20
N LEU A 31 -15.13 -0.66 2.43
CA LEU A 31 -15.48 -1.88 3.18
C LEU A 31 -16.98 -2.01 3.44
N LYS A 32 -17.65 -0.91 3.77
CA LYS A 32 -19.10 -0.89 3.96
C LYS A 32 -19.86 -1.13 2.66
N LEU A 33 -19.39 -0.59 1.53
CA LEU A 33 -20.01 -0.77 0.23
C LEU A 33 -19.83 -2.19 -0.33
N THR A 34 -18.66 -2.78 -0.13
CA THR A 34 -18.33 -4.10 -0.69
C THR A 34 -18.69 -5.26 0.22
N GLY A 35 -18.82 -5.03 1.52
CA GLY A 35 -19.00 -6.08 2.52
C GLY A 35 -17.78 -6.99 2.68
N ALA A 36 -16.59 -6.57 2.22
CA ALA A 36 -15.36 -7.34 2.30
C ALA A 36 -15.02 -7.69 3.77
N LYS A 37 -14.52 -8.90 3.98
CA LYS A 37 -14.17 -9.43 5.30
C LYS A 37 -12.67 -9.35 5.60
N GLU A 38 -11.90 -8.94 4.63
CA GLU A 38 -10.46 -8.77 4.74
C GLU A 38 -10.03 -7.46 4.07
N PHE A 39 -9.08 -6.78 4.70
CA PHE A 39 -8.42 -5.60 4.19
C PHE A 39 -6.92 -5.83 4.16
N CYS A 40 -6.33 -5.73 2.99
CA CYS A 40 -4.89 -5.88 2.79
C CYS A 40 -4.27 -4.51 2.52
N LEU A 41 -3.23 -4.15 3.25
CA LEU A 41 -2.47 -2.93 3.05
C LEU A 41 -1.07 -3.29 2.54
N GLY A 42 -0.62 -2.67 1.45
CA GLY A 42 0.70 -2.90 0.86
C GLY A 42 1.35 -1.60 0.37
N GLY A 43 2.59 -1.72 -0.11
CA GLY A 43 3.38 -0.60 -0.64
C GLY A 43 4.16 0.19 0.40
N GLY A 44 5.00 1.13 -0.05
CA GLY A 44 5.94 1.87 0.81
C GLY A 44 5.28 2.65 1.94
N VAL A 45 4.11 3.24 1.71
CA VAL A 45 3.37 4.00 2.72
C VAL A 45 2.84 3.08 3.84
N ALA A 46 2.65 1.78 3.57
CA ALA A 46 2.29 0.78 4.56
C ALA A 46 3.36 0.59 5.65
N ALA A 47 4.56 1.11 5.47
CA ALA A 47 5.61 1.15 6.48
C ALA A 47 5.36 2.20 7.58
N ASN A 48 4.44 3.17 7.36
CA ASN A 48 4.14 4.21 8.35
C ASN A 48 3.44 3.61 9.58
N PRO A 49 4.04 3.69 10.80
CA PRO A 49 3.46 3.07 11.99
C PRO A 49 2.10 3.67 12.40
N ALA A 50 1.93 4.99 12.24
CA ALA A 50 0.69 5.67 12.59
C ALA A 50 -0.47 5.23 11.67
N LEU A 51 -0.18 5.08 10.38
CA LEU A 51 -1.16 4.58 9.41
C LEU A 51 -1.55 3.12 9.72
N ARG A 52 -0.57 2.26 10.01
CA ARG A 52 -0.83 0.85 10.41
C ARG A 52 -1.72 0.77 11.64
N ALA A 53 -1.44 1.57 12.66
CA ALA A 53 -2.24 1.63 13.87
C ALA A 53 -3.69 2.08 13.58
N ALA A 54 -3.86 3.12 12.77
CA ALA A 54 -5.17 3.63 12.39
C ALA A 54 -6.01 2.59 11.62
N TYR A 55 -5.40 1.86 10.67
CA TYR A 55 -6.08 0.76 9.98
C TYR A 55 -6.41 -0.40 10.93
N GLY A 56 -5.54 -0.70 11.89
CA GLY A 56 -5.82 -1.70 12.93
C GLY A 56 -7.09 -1.39 13.70
N VAL A 57 -7.19 -0.17 14.23
CA VAL A 57 -8.37 0.32 14.96
C VAL A 57 -9.64 0.29 14.10
N MET A 58 -9.53 0.74 12.84
CA MET A 58 -10.67 0.72 11.92
C MET A 58 -11.16 -0.71 11.63
N CYS A 59 -10.25 -1.61 11.29
CA CYS A 59 -10.59 -3.00 10.95
C CYS A 59 -11.16 -3.75 12.16
N GLU A 60 -10.60 -3.56 13.36
CA GLU A 60 -11.12 -4.13 14.60
C GLU A 60 -12.57 -3.66 14.85
N ARG A 61 -12.83 -2.36 14.74
CA ARG A 61 -14.17 -1.78 14.92
C ARG A 61 -15.19 -2.31 13.92
N LEU A 62 -14.76 -2.62 12.69
CA LEU A 62 -15.63 -3.14 11.63
C LEU A 62 -15.72 -4.67 11.59
N GLY A 63 -14.98 -5.38 12.42
CA GLY A 63 -14.90 -6.85 12.40
C GLY A 63 -14.31 -7.39 11.10
N VAL A 64 -13.35 -6.66 10.52
CA VAL A 64 -12.65 -6.99 9.27
C VAL A 64 -11.23 -7.44 9.61
N ARG A 65 -10.77 -8.51 8.96
CA ARG A 65 -9.39 -8.99 9.12
C ARG A 65 -8.43 -8.03 8.43
N LEU A 66 -7.42 -7.54 9.16
CA LEU A 66 -6.34 -6.73 8.60
C LEU A 66 -5.12 -7.61 8.30
N THR A 67 -4.68 -7.60 7.05
CA THR A 67 -3.44 -8.26 6.62
C THR A 67 -2.40 -7.20 6.26
N LEU A 68 -1.26 -7.25 6.96
CA LEU A 68 -0.14 -6.32 6.78
C LEU A 68 1.12 -7.09 6.42
N PRO A 69 1.92 -6.60 5.47
CA PRO A 69 3.24 -7.17 5.20
C PRO A 69 4.20 -6.87 6.37
N PRO A 70 5.24 -7.69 6.55
CA PRO A 70 6.35 -7.31 7.43
C PRO A 70 6.99 -6.01 6.92
N MET A 71 7.59 -5.23 7.82
CA MET A 71 8.17 -3.93 7.47
C MET A 71 9.21 -4.03 6.34
N SER A 72 9.99 -5.09 6.30
CA SER A 72 10.99 -5.38 5.26
C SER A 72 10.40 -5.63 3.87
N ALA A 73 9.11 -5.94 3.77
CA ALA A 73 8.42 -6.19 2.51
C ALA A 73 7.49 -5.04 2.10
N CYS A 74 7.52 -3.89 2.80
CA CYS A 74 6.72 -2.72 2.44
C CYS A 74 7.29 -1.93 1.27
N THR A 75 8.60 -2.00 1.05
CA THR A 75 9.31 -1.34 -0.07
C THR A 75 9.72 -2.36 -1.11
N ASP A 76 10.08 -1.87 -2.29
CA ASP A 76 10.56 -2.72 -3.39
C ASP A 76 11.71 -3.61 -2.93
N ASN A 77 11.62 -4.89 -3.26
CA ASN A 77 12.60 -5.88 -2.90
C ASN A 77 12.64 -7.03 -3.92
N ALA A 78 13.80 -7.70 -3.99
CA ALA A 78 14.01 -8.80 -4.93
C ALA A 78 13.06 -10.00 -4.69
N GLY A 79 12.58 -10.19 -3.46
CA GLY A 79 11.64 -11.27 -3.14
C GLY A 79 10.32 -11.16 -3.86
N MET A 80 9.82 -9.93 -4.09
CA MET A 80 8.59 -9.68 -4.86
C MET A 80 8.77 -10.15 -6.31
N ILE A 81 9.90 -9.82 -6.91
CA ILE A 81 10.23 -10.23 -8.28
C ILE A 81 10.44 -11.73 -8.38
N ALA A 82 11.15 -12.33 -7.40
CA ALA A 82 11.36 -13.77 -7.35
C ALA A 82 10.04 -14.56 -7.24
N LEU A 83 9.05 -14.03 -6.50
CA LEU A 83 7.74 -14.67 -6.39
C LEU A 83 7.01 -14.68 -7.74
N VAL A 84 6.97 -13.53 -8.43
CA VAL A 84 6.37 -13.43 -9.77
C VAL A 84 7.11 -14.31 -10.77
N ALA A 85 8.45 -14.34 -10.71
CA ALA A 85 9.26 -15.20 -11.57
C ALA A 85 8.97 -16.69 -11.33
N LEU A 86 8.74 -17.10 -10.08
CA LEU A 86 8.37 -18.48 -9.75
C LEU A 86 7.02 -18.87 -10.37
N ASP A 87 6.03 -17.99 -10.30
CA ASP A 87 4.72 -18.25 -10.89
C ASP A 87 4.80 -18.30 -12.42
N ARG A 88 5.54 -17.40 -13.06
CA ARG A 88 5.81 -17.45 -14.50
C ARG A 88 6.54 -18.73 -14.91
N TYR A 89 7.52 -19.16 -14.10
CA TYR A 89 8.22 -20.43 -14.33
C TYR A 89 7.28 -21.64 -14.29
N ARG A 90 6.37 -21.68 -13.33
CA ARG A 90 5.34 -22.75 -13.22
C ARG A 90 4.39 -22.76 -14.40
N GLU A 91 4.05 -21.60 -14.93
CA GLU A 91 3.18 -21.44 -16.10
C GLU A 91 3.94 -21.62 -17.44
N GLN A 92 5.26 -21.86 -17.40
CA GLN A 92 6.14 -21.97 -18.58
C GLN A 92 6.11 -20.70 -19.47
N LYS A 93 5.89 -19.54 -18.85
CA LYS A 93 5.87 -18.24 -19.52
C LYS A 93 7.24 -17.58 -19.42
N PHE A 94 7.99 -17.66 -20.51
CA PHE A 94 9.34 -17.10 -20.60
C PHE A 94 9.40 -16.09 -21.74
N PHE A 95 10.18 -15.04 -21.54
CA PHE A 95 10.57 -14.13 -22.62
C PHE A 95 11.78 -14.72 -23.39
N GLY A 96 11.91 -14.28 -24.65
CA GLY A 96 13.14 -14.53 -25.39
C GLY A 96 14.34 -13.76 -24.85
N LEU A 97 15.53 -14.08 -25.35
CA LEU A 97 16.77 -13.39 -24.96
C LEU A 97 16.85 -11.95 -25.53
N ASP A 98 15.92 -11.58 -26.40
CA ASP A 98 15.74 -10.27 -27.02
C ASP A 98 14.75 -9.38 -26.21
N ALA A 99 14.24 -9.86 -25.09
CA ALA A 99 13.33 -9.08 -24.24
C ALA A 99 14.03 -7.83 -23.69
N ASP A 100 13.39 -6.69 -23.81
CA ASP A 100 13.86 -5.41 -23.31
C ASP A 100 12.97 -4.87 -22.19
N ALA A 101 13.51 -3.97 -21.39
CA ALA A 101 12.76 -3.32 -20.32
C ALA A 101 11.81 -2.26 -20.90
N GLN A 102 10.55 -2.30 -20.50
CA GLN A 102 9.54 -1.33 -20.88
C GLN A 102 9.20 -0.43 -19.70
N ALA A 103 9.28 0.89 -19.91
CA ALA A 103 8.98 1.86 -18.86
C ALA A 103 7.48 1.96 -18.52
N HIS A 104 6.63 1.62 -19.50
CA HIS A 104 5.16 1.64 -19.37
C HIS A 104 4.58 0.41 -20.05
N VAL A 105 3.76 -0.32 -19.31
CA VAL A 105 2.96 -1.44 -19.83
C VAL A 105 1.52 -1.19 -19.41
N ASN A 106 0.58 -1.34 -20.36
CA ASN A 106 -0.84 -1.28 -20.04
C ASN A 106 -1.24 -2.51 -19.22
N LEU A 107 -2.06 -2.32 -18.19
CA LEU A 107 -2.53 -3.43 -17.34
C LEU A 107 -3.37 -4.46 -18.08
N ASP A 108 -3.96 -4.05 -19.22
CA ASP A 108 -4.82 -4.90 -20.06
C ASP A 108 -4.03 -5.65 -21.14
N GLU A 109 -2.73 -5.43 -21.26
CA GLU A 109 -1.88 -6.16 -22.20
C GLU A 109 -1.38 -7.46 -21.56
N PRO A 110 -1.52 -8.60 -22.25
CA PRO A 110 -0.93 -9.87 -21.77
C PRO A 110 0.60 -9.78 -21.86
N TYR A 111 1.29 -9.93 -20.75
CA TYR A 111 2.75 -10.06 -20.64
C TYR A 111 3.16 -11.47 -20.32
#